data_e1036670f81017492e2a731b701d5c9f
#
_entry.id   e1036670f81017492e2a731b701d5c9f
#
_cell.length_a   1.000
_cell.length_b   1.000
_cell.length_c   1.000
_cell.angle_alpha   90.00
_cell.angle_beta   90.00
_cell.angle_gamma   90.00
#
_symmetry.space_group_name_H-M   'P 1'
#
loop_
_entity.id
_entity.type
_entity.pdbx_description
1 polymer ?
#
loop_
_entity_poly.entity_id
_entity_poly.type
_entity_poly.pdbx_seq_one_letter_code
_entity_poly.pdbx_strand_id
1 'polypeptide(L)'
;MTNHTKCVLAVLLFTGANQAFAQENTLYAPPPRPVQIVALDECDPKTFNAALGPDFCKNIALAPLGFATKLMELFKEAAAGTPDPGWDFEPDIVRIKEGTPLSVVDEGGEPHTFTEVKKFGGGFVEGLNAGEEMVPECEGGFKNLEVARTRVIQGSTIQVPGLSKGEHRFQCCIHPWMRVKVEVK
;
A
#
# COMPACT_ATOMS: atom_id res chain seq x y z
N MET A 1 -81.50 -58.26 -16.40
CA MET A 1 -81.06 -57.73 -15.11
C MET A 1 -79.75 -57.00 -15.28
N THR A 2 -79.80 -55.69 -15.45
CA THR A 2 -78.61 -54.88 -15.82
C THR A 2 -78.30 -54.00 -14.61
N ASN A 3 -77.19 -54.31 -14.00
CA ASN A 3 -76.63 -53.48 -12.86
C ASN A 3 -75.74 -52.37 -13.44
N HIS A 4 -76.19 -51.16 -13.30
CA HIS A 4 -75.39 -49.99 -13.60
C HIS A 4 -74.60 -49.55 -12.34
N THR A 5 -73.28 -49.79 -12.36
CA THR A 5 -72.38 -49.26 -11.31
C THR A 5 -71.96 -47.84 -11.69
N LYS A 6 -72.37 -46.86 -10.91
CA LYS A 6 -71.95 -45.45 -11.05
C LYS A 6 -70.56 -45.24 -10.47
N CYS A 7 -69.61 -44.89 -11.33
CA CYS A 7 -68.27 -44.47 -10.92
C CYS A 7 -68.33 -43.00 -10.50
N VAL A 8 -68.05 -42.70 -9.25
CA VAL A 8 -67.94 -41.35 -8.73
C VAL A 8 -66.49 -40.91 -8.84
N LEU A 9 -66.24 -39.96 -9.74
CA LEU A 9 -64.93 -39.35 -9.93
C LEU A 9 -64.70 -38.27 -8.86
N ALA A 10 -63.84 -38.54 -7.90
CA ALA A 10 -63.40 -37.53 -6.91
C ALA A 10 -62.30 -36.67 -7.54
N VAL A 11 -62.62 -35.41 -7.80
CA VAL A 11 -61.62 -34.39 -8.23
C VAL A 11 -60.92 -33.83 -6.98
N LEU A 12 -59.70 -34.23 -6.77
CA LEU A 12 -58.79 -33.63 -5.79
C LEU A 12 -58.24 -32.32 -6.32
N LEU A 13 -58.72 -31.21 -5.85
CA LEU A 13 -58.16 -29.88 -6.04
C LEU A 13 -56.88 -29.74 -5.20
N PHE A 14 -55.73 -29.87 -5.82
CA PHE A 14 -54.47 -29.47 -5.17
C PHE A 14 -54.34 -27.96 -5.25
N THR A 15 -54.58 -27.25 -4.14
CA THR A 15 -54.20 -25.86 -3.96
C THR A 15 -52.70 -25.85 -3.67
N GLY A 16 -51.89 -25.70 -4.73
CA GLY A 16 -50.47 -25.44 -4.57
C GLY A 16 -50.24 -24.07 -3.99
N ALA A 17 -49.87 -24.04 -2.72
CA ALA A 17 -49.32 -22.83 -2.10
C ALA A 17 -47.94 -22.60 -2.67
N ASN A 18 -47.84 -21.70 -3.64
CA ASN A 18 -46.55 -21.14 -4.07
C ASN A 18 -45.94 -20.34 -2.91
N GLN A 19 -45.13 -21.01 -2.08
CA GLN A 19 -44.21 -20.32 -1.20
C GLN A 19 -43.07 -19.77 -2.11
N ALA A 20 -43.23 -18.53 -2.50
CA ALA A 20 -42.11 -17.77 -3.04
C ALA A 20 -41.08 -17.61 -1.92
N PHE A 21 -40.01 -18.43 -1.98
CA PHE A 21 -38.81 -18.17 -1.20
C PHE A 21 -38.25 -16.85 -1.67
N ALA A 22 -38.51 -15.79 -0.93
CA ALA A 22 -37.78 -14.53 -1.07
C ALA A 22 -36.33 -14.86 -0.70
N GLN A 23 -35.51 -15.10 -1.72
CA GLN A 23 -34.07 -15.16 -1.58
C GLN A 23 -33.64 -13.74 -1.16
N GLU A 24 -33.39 -13.53 0.13
CA GLU A 24 -32.67 -12.35 0.59
C GLU A 24 -31.33 -12.33 -0.13
N ASN A 25 -31.27 -11.62 -1.25
CA ASN A 25 -30.03 -11.16 -1.83
C ASN A 25 -29.44 -10.17 -0.80
N THR A 26 -28.69 -10.69 0.16
CA THR A 26 -27.72 -9.88 0.90
C THR A 26 -26.76 -9.39 -0.17
N LEU A 27 -27.02 -8.18 -0.67
CA LEU A 27 -26.11 -7.46 -1.55
C LEU A 27 -24.81 -7.31 -0.77
N TYR A 28 -23.88 -8.21 -1.03
CA TYR A 28 -22.52 -8.11 -0.53
C TYR A 28 -21.98 -6.80 -1.08
N ALA A 29 -21.87 -5.79 -0.20
CA ALA A 29 -21.23 -4.56 -0.60
C ALA A 29 -19.84 -4.90 -1.10
N PRO A 30 -19.43 -4.45 -2.29
CA PRO A 30 -18.09 -4.71 -2.78
C PRO A 30 -17.07 -4.20 -1.75
N PRO A 31 -15.96 -4.90 -1.55
CA PRO A 31 -14.92 -4.45 -0.64
C PRO A 31 -14.50 -3.01 -1.00
N PRO A 32 -14.13 -2.19 -0.01
CA PRO A 32 -13.69 -0.84 -0.26
C PRO A 32 -12.49 -0.85 -1.20
N ARG A 33 -12.47 0.07 -2.16
CA ARG A 33 -11.31 0.20 -3.07
C ARG A 33 -10.11 0.70 -2.26
N PRO A 34 -8.91 0.16 -2.52
CA PRO A 34 -7.69 0.66 -1.91
C PRO A 34 -7.47 2.14 -2.23
N VAL A 35 -6.97 2.90 -1.26
CA VAL A 35 -6.41 4.23 -1.50
C VAL A 35 -4.96 4.05 -1.92
N GLN A 36 -4.61 4.65 -3.05
CA GLN A 36 -3.27 4.54 -3.60
C GLN A 36 -2.34 5.59 -2.99
N ILE A 37 -1.13 5.18 -2.67
CA ILE A 37 0.02 6.00 -2.31
C ILE A 37 1.12 5.67 -3.29
N VAL A 38 1.82 6.67 -3.79
CA VAL A 38 2.91 6.52 -4.74
C VAL A 38 4.22 6.84 -4.04
N ALA A 39 5.21 5.96 -4.13
CA ALA A 39 6.58 6.26 -3.77
C ALA A 39 7.31 6.80 -5.01
N LEU A 40 7.95 7.95 -4.85
CA LEU A 40 8.65 8.68 -5.88
C LEU A 40 10.12 8.83 -5.52
N ASP A 41 11.00 8.81 -6.50
CA ASP A 41 12.39 9.22 -6.42
C ASP A 41 12.97 9.62 -7.78
N GLU A 42 14.07 10.34 -7.74
CA GLU A 42 14.77 10.85 -8.92
C GLU A 42 16.22 10.34 -8.98
N CYS A 43 16.48 9.09 -8.57
CA CYS A 43 17.83 8.55 -8.50
C CYS A 43 18.56 8.55 -9.86
N ASP A 44 19.85 8.89 -9.87
CA ASP A 44 20.72 8.76 -11.04
C ASP A 44 21.29 7.34 -11.15
N PRO A 45 20.86 6.53 -12.15
CA PRO A 45 21.32 5.14 -12.28
C PRO A 45 22.85 5.00 -12.37
N LYS A 46 23.54 5.99 -12.90
CA LYS A 46 24.99 5.92 -13.07
C LYS A 46 25.71 5.94 -11.72
N THR A 47 25.33 6.84 -10.82
CA THR A 47 26.01 6.99 -9.52
C THR A 47 25.51 5.98 -8.49
N PHE A 48 24.20 5.73 -8.45
CA PHE A 48 23.61 4.75 -7.55
C PHE A 48 24.07 3.32 -7.87
N ASN A 49 24.00 2.92 -9.13
CA ASN A 49 24.37 1.54 -9.51
C ASN A 49 25.89 1.29 -9.41
N ALA A 50 26.72 2.32 -9.59
CA ALA A 50 28.16 2.20 -9.36
C ALA A 50 28.50 1.93 -7.88
N ALA A 51 27.75 2.48 -6.96
CA ALA A 51 27.98 2.38 -5.52
C ALA A 51 27.23 1.22 -4.84
N LEU A 52 25.99 0.95 -5.24
CA LEU A 52 25.07 0.06 -4.53
C LEU A 52 24.80 -1.24 -5.28
N GLY A 53 25.25 -1.36 -6.52
CA GLY A 53 25.11 -2.56 -7.33
C GLY A 53 24.23 -2.36 -8.56
N PRO A 54 24.35 -3.24 -9.56
CA PRO A 54 23.58 -3.15 -10.79
C PRO A 54 22.07 -3.19 -10.52
N ASP A 55 21.32 -2.40 -11.30
CA ASP A 55 19.85 -2.33 -11.23
C ASP A 55 19.27 -1.84 -9.89
N PHE A 56 20.10 -1.27 -9.00
CA PHE A 56 19.63 -0.67 -7.77
C PHE A 56 18.72 0.53 -8.05
N CYS A 57 19.15 1.43 -8.94
CA CYS A 57 18.34 2.53 -9.47
C CYS A 57 18.01 2.26 -10.94
N LYS A 58 16.74 2.32 -11.30
CA LYS A 58 16.21 2.10 -12.66
C LYS A 58 15.58 3.33 -13.29
N ASN A 59 15.79 4.49 -12.71
CA ASN A 59 15.20 5.76 -13.19
C ASN A 59 15.89 6.27 -14.46
N ILE A 60 15.64 5.59 -15.58
CA ILE A 60 16.20 5.97 -16.89
C ILE A 60 15.47 7.13 -17.55
N ALA A 61 14.27 7.49 -17.08
CA ALA A 61 13.46 8.55 -17.69
C ALA A 61 14.05 9.95 -17.42
N LEU A 62 14.58 10.18 -16.23
CA LEU A 62 15.13 11.48 -15.80
C LEU A 62 16.63 11.60 -16.02
N ALA A 63 17.39 10.53 -15.88
CA ALA A 63 18.85 10.53 -15.98
C ALA A 63 19.39 11.12 -17.31
N PRO A 64 18.82 10.81 -18.50
CA PRO A 64 19.28 11.41 -19.75
C PRO A 64 19.03 12.91 -19.86
N LEU A 65 18.06 13.43 -19.07
CA LEU A 65 17.71 14.84 -19.06
C LEU A 65 18.54 15.66 -18.08
N GLY A 66 19.35 14.97 -17.24
CA GLY A 66 20.19 15.61 -16.22
C GLY A 66 19.41 16.10 -14.98
N PHE A 67 18.19 15.65 -14.80
CA PHE A 67 17.37 16.00 -13.63
C PHE A 67 17.46 14.96 -12.50
N ALA A 68 18.09 13.82 -12.77
CA ALA A 68 18.28 12.79 -11.77
C ALA A 68 19.34 13.21 -10.74
N THR A 69 19.01 12.99 -9.46
CA THR A 69 19.88 13.32 -8.33
C THR A 69 20.94 12.25 -8.14
N LYS A 70 22.20 12.67 -8.01
CA LYS A 70 23.32 11.77 -7.78
C LYS A 70 23.38 11.32 -6.33
N LEU A 71 23.86 10.09 -6.09
CA LEU A 71 23.93 9.50 -4.77
C LEU A 71 24.58 10.43 -3.73
N MET A 72 25.72 11.06 -4.07
CA MET A 72 26.42 11.95 -3.13
C MET A 72 25.73 13.28 -2.92
N GLU A 73 24.90 13.72 -3.88
CA GLU A 73 24.05 14.90 -3.74
C GLU A 73 22.93 14.62 -2.73
N LEU A 74 22.26 13.48 -2.85
CA LEU A 74 21.23 13.03 -1.92
C LEU A 74 21.74 12.99 -0.48
N PHE A 75 22.92 12.39 -0.24
CA PHE A 75 23.54 12.37 1.11
C PHE A 75 23.87 13.76 1.62
N LYS A 76 24.36 14.64 0.75
CA LYS A 76 24.70 16.03 1.12
C LYS A 76 23.46 16.83 1.52
N GLU A 77 22.37 16.68 0.78
CA GLU A 77 21.11 17.38 1.04
C GLU A 77 20.47 16.86 2.33
N ALA A 78 20.44 15.54 2.53
CA ALA A 78 19.97 14.95 3.76
C ALA A 78 20.80 15.44 4.97
N ALA A 79 22.12 15.44 4.88
CA ALA A 79 23.00 15.93 5.96
C ALA A 79 22.83 17.44 6.23
N ALA A 80 22.41 18.21 5.25
CA ALA A 80 22.10 19.64 5.41
C ALA A 80 20.70 19.89 6.01
N GLY A 81 19.88 18.83 6.21
CA GLY A 81 18.49 18.96 6.66
C GLY A 81 17.55 19.52 5.59
N THR A 82 17.94 19.45 4.34
CA THR A 82 17.16 19.88 3.17
C THR A 82 17.05 18.71 2.20
N PRO A 83 16.35 17.62 2.59
CA PRO A 83 16.25 16.43 1.76
C PRO A 83 15.61 16.75 0.40
N ASP A 84 16.01 15.99 -0.61
CA ASP A 84 15.52 16.14 -1.96
C ASP A 84 14.01 15.94 -2.03
N PRO A 85 13.23 16.92 -2.50
CA PRO A 85 11.77 16.83 -2.59
C PRO A 85 11.30 15.82 -3.64
N GLY A 86 12.17 15.33 -4.53
CA GLY A 86 11.87 14.26 -5.47
C GLY A 86 11.72 12.89 -4.81
N TRP A 87 12.21 12.71 -3.58
CA TRP A 87 11.97 11.52 -2.76
C TRP A 87 10.79 11.76 -1.82
N ASP A 88 9.62 11.29 -2.20
CA ASP A 88 8.39 11.52 -1.42
C ASP A 88 7.38 10.37 -1.56
N PHE A 89 6.41 10.35 -0.66
CA PHE A 89 5.18 9.57 -0.78
C PHE A 89 4.02 10.52 -1.08
N GLU A 90 3.31 10.25 -2.16
CA GLU A 90 2.13 11.03 -2.54
C GLU A 90 0.83 10.19 -2.47
N PRO A 91 -0.21 10.69 -1.79
CA PRO A 91 -0.23 11.87 -0.92
C PRO A 91 0.40 11.61 0.46
N ASP A 92 0.99 12.64 1.07
CA ASP A 92 1.59 12.64 2.40
C ASP A 92 0.56 12.59 3.55
N ILE A 93 -0.70 12.98 3.26
CA ILE A 93 -1.83 12.92 4.21
C ILE A 93 -3.01 12.18 3.57
N VAL A 94 -3.44 11.12 4.22
CA VAL A 94 -4.55 10.26 3.78
C VAL A 94 -5.65 10.24 4.84
N ARG A 95 -6.92 10.39 4.41
CA ARG A 95 -8.10 10.27 5.28
C ARG A 95 -9.02 9.20 4.76
N ILE A 96 -9.21 8.15 5.55
CA ILE A 96 -9.99 6.97 5.16
C ILE A 96 -10.98 6.54 6.24
N LYS A 97 -11.89 5.65 5.87
CA LYS A 97 -12.74 4.92 6.81
C LYS A 97 -12.01 3.68 7.32
N GLU A 98 -12.36 3.25 8.53
CA GLU A 98 -11.86 2.00 9.10
C GLU A 98 -12.06 0.82 8.12
N GLY A 99 -11.05 -0.02 8.01
CA GLY A 99 -11.05 -1.17 7.11
C GLY A 99 -10.77 -0.86 5.65
N THR A 100 -10.56 0.41 5.27
CA THR A 100 -10.13 0.75 3.90
C THR A 100 -8.66 0.37 3.72
N PRO A 101 -8.31 -0.51 2.75
CA PRO A 101 -6.91 -0.87 2.50
C PRO A 101 -6.15 0.26 1.81
N LEU A 102 -4.82 0.25 1.94
CA LEU A 102 -3.93 1.09 1.15
C LEU A 102 -3.20 0.24 0.11
N SER A 103 -2.87 0.85 -1.01
CA SER A 103 -2.06 0.28 -2.08
C SER A 103 -0.88 1.19 -2.31
N VAL A 104 0.34 0.72 -2.05
CA VAL A 104 1.55 1.53 -2.21
C VAL A 104 2.28 1.04 -3.45
N VAL A 105 2.40 1.91 -4.44
CA VAL A 105 3.11 1.62 -5.70
C VAL A 105 4.41 2.41 -5.73
N ASP A 106 5.47 1.78 -6.19
CA ASP A 106 6.76 2.42 -6.40
C ASP A 106 6.89 2.80 -7.89
N GLU A 107 6.79 4.09 -8.16
CA GLU A 107 7.01 4.69 -9.49
C GLU A 107 8.40 5.33 -9.62
N GLY A 108 9.20 5.27 -8.53
CA GLY A 108 10.58 5.72 -8.51
C GLY A 108 11.56 4.73 -9.13
N GLY A 109 12.82 5.04 -9.02
CA GLY A 109 13.93 4.25 -9.59
C GLY A 109 14.57 3.29 -8.60
N GLU A 110 14.46 3.53 -7.29
CA GLU A 110 15.07 2.72 -6.25
C GLU A 110 14.03 2.09 -5.29
N PRO A 111 14.42 1.04 -4.54
CA PRO A 111 13.49 0.43 -3.59
C PRO A 111 13.25 1.30 -2.36
N HIS A 112 12.01 1.33 -1.88
CA HIS A 112 11.60 1.99 -0.65
C HIS A 112 11.08 0.99 0.39
N THR A 113 10.73 1.49 1.59
CA THR A 113 9.91 0.77 2.56
C THR A 113 8.71 1.63 2.94
N PHE A 114 7.57 1.02 3.20
CA PHE A 114 6.39 1.69 3.73
C PHE A 114 6.07 1.10 5.11
N THR A 115 6.84 1.57 6.11
CA THR A 115 6.87 0.98 7.44
C THR A 115 6.04 1.82 8.40
N GLU A 116 5.09 1.19 9.09
CA GLU A 116 4.33 1.85 10.16
C GLU A 116 5.24 2.08 11.36
N VAL A 117 5.23 3.32 11.89
CA VAL A 117 6.05 3.74 13.01
C VAL A 117 5.22 4.47 14.07
N LYS A 118 5.59 4.35 15.33
CA LYS A 118 4.91 5.06 16.45
C LYS A 118 5.12 6.56 16.37
N LYS A 119 6.31 6.98 15.95
CA LYS A 119 6.69 8.38 15.70
C LYS A 119 7.65 8.43 14.51
N PHE A 120 7.64 9.51 13.78
CA PHE A 120 8.66 9.73 12.74
C PHE A 120 10.04 9.93 13.39
N GLY A 121 11.09 9.50 12.68
CA GLY A 121 12.48 9.64 13.07
C GLY A 121 13.40 9.05 12.02
N GLY A 122 14.66 8.79 12.34
CA GLY A 122 15.65 8.26 11.41
C GLY A 122 15.37 6.82 10.94
N GLY A 123 15.94 6.45 9.81
CA GLY A 123 15.94 5.12 9.24
C GLY A 123 17.24 4.36 9.49
N PHE A 124 17.40 3.21 8.84
CA PHE A 124 18.61 2.37 9.01
C PHE A 124 19.83 2.83 8.18
N VAL A 125 19.66 3.83 7.28
CA VAL A 125 20.78 4.45 6.56
C VAL A 125 21.19 5.72 7.30
N GLU A 126 22.14 5.60 8.22
CA GLU A 126 22.55 6.67 9.14
C GLU A 126 22.86 8.01 8.43
N GLY A 127 23.55 7.96 7.29
CA GLY A 127 23.89 9.17 6.53
C GLY A 127 22.71 9.94 5.93
N LEU A 128 21.49 9.34 5.95
CA LEU A 128 20.27 9.96 5.46
C LEU A 128 19.34 10.45 6.57
N ASN A 129 19.73 10.33 7.82
CA ASN A 129 18.87 10.64 8.98
C ASN A 129 18.80 12.13 9.36
N ALA A 130 19.57 13.01 8.74
CA ALA A 130 19.62 14.44 9.10
C ALA A 130 19.81 14.70 10.61
N GLY A 131 20.50 13.81 11.30
CA GLY A 131 20.70 13.88 12.76
C GLY A 131 19.53 13.32 13.61
N GLU A 132 18.48 12.83 12.99
CA GLU A 132 17.41 12.11 13.72
C GLU A 132 17.90 10.72 14.17
N GLU A 133 17.46 10.30 15.37
CA GLU A 133 17.68 8.94 15.84
C GLU A 133 16.83 7.94 15.07
N MET A 134 17.43 6.78 14.75
CA MET A 134 16.71 5.68 14.11
C MET A 134 15.53 5.21 14.96
N VAL A 135 14.36 5.08 14.36
CA VAL A 135 13.19 4.54 15.05
C VAL A 135 13.30 3.02 15.23
N PRO A 136 12.78 2.45 16.32
CA PRO A 136 12.88 1.01 16.59
C PRO A 136 12.32 0.14 15.48
N GLU A 137 11.27 0.59 14.79
CA GLU A 137 10.64 -0.13 13.71
C GLU A 137 11.52 -0.28 12.46
N CYS A 138 12.56 0.57 12.32
CA CYS A 138 13.55 0.50 11.23
C CYS A 138 14.82 -0.28 11.62
N GLU A 139 14.95 -0.71 12.89
CA GLU A 139 16.16 -1.37 13.39
C GLU A 139 16.44 -2.69 12.65
N GLY A 140 17.70 -2.91 12.32
CA GLY A 140 18.16 -4.10 11.60
C GLY A 140 17.96 -4.05 10.09
N GLY A 141 17.29 -3.04 9.56
CA GLY A 141 17.07 -2.84 8.13
C GLY A 141 16.47 -4.09 7.48
N PHE A 142 16.88 -4.44 6.26
CA PHE A 142 16.35 -5.61 5.55
C PHE A 142 16.72 -6.98 6.15
N LYS A 143 17.54 -7.02 7.18
CA LYS A 143 17.76 -8.26 7.98
C LYS A 143 16.62 -8.50 8.95
N ASN A 144 15.88 -7.48 9.31
CA ASN A 144 14.65 -7.57 10.08
C ASN A 144 13.48 -7.89 9.14
N LEU A 145 12.81 -9.02 9.38
CA LEU A 145 11.69 -9.47 8.53
C LEU A 145 10.52 -8.47 8.50
N GLU A 146 10.29 -7.75 9.57
CA GLU A 146 9.21 -6.75 9.61
C GLU A 146 9.50 -5.59 8.68
N VAL A 147 10.74 -5.07 8.65
CA VAL A 147 11.18 -4.06 7.69
C VAL A 147 11.17 -4.63 6.26
N ALA A 148 11.69 -5.85 6.08
CA ALA A 148 11.76 -6.48 4.77
C ALA A 148 10.38 -6.69 4.12
N ARG A 149 9.33 -6.93 4.93
CA ARG A 149 7.95 -7.10 4.45
C ARG A 149 7.29 -5.81 3.97
N THR A 150 7.78 -4.66 4.42
CA THR A 150 7.27 -3.34 4.02
C THR A 150 7.98 -2.79 2.79
N ARG A 151 8.93 -3.56 2.23
CA ARG A 151 9.69 -3.15 1.05
C ARG A 151 8.78 -3.11 -0.17
N VAL A 152 8.82 -1.99 -0.88
CA VAL A 152 8.25 -1.81 -2.21
C VAL A 152 9.40 -1.56 -3.18
N ILE A 153 9.43 -2.29 -4.27
CA ILE A 153 10.49 -2.20 -5.28
C ILE A 153 9.96 -1.55 -6.55
N GLN A 154 10.86 -1.04 -7.35
CA GLN A 154 10.56 -0.32 -8.60
C GLN A 154 9.51 -1.05 -9.45
N GLY A 155 8.42 -0.36 -9.77
CA GLY A 155 7.32 -0.88 -10.59
C GLY A 155 6.45 -1.92 -9.89
N SER A 156 6.66 -2.18 -8.60
CA SER A 156 5.81 -3.09 -7.82
C SER A 156 4.79 -2.35 -6.97
N THR A 157 3.86 -3.13 -6.42
CA THR A 157 2.82 -2.64 -5.53
C THR A 157 2.72 -3.55 -4.31
N ILE A 158 2.70 -2.97 -3.12
CA ILE A 158 2.35 -3.69 -1.89
C ILE A 158 0.97 -3.28 -1.40
N GLN A 159 0.30 -4.18 -0.67
CA GLN A 159 -0.98 -3.92 -0.05
C GLN A 159 -0.81 -3.81 1.46
N VAL A 160 -1.35 -2.73 2.04
CA VAL A 160 -1.49 -2.57 3.49
C VAL A 160 -2.95 -2.85 3.82
N PRO A 161 -3.23 -3.86 4.67
CA PRO A 161 -4.59 -4.20 5.05
C PRO A 161 -5.28 -3.03 5.75
N GLY A 162 -6.61 -3.09 5.85
CA GLY A 162 -7.39 -2.02 6.48
C GLY A 162 -6.94 -1.74 7.91
N LEU A 163 -6.67 -0.48 8.19
CA LEU A 163 -6.20 0.03 9.46
C LEU A 163 -7.37 0.24 10.43
N SER A 164 -7.10 0.14 11.74
CA SER A 164 -8.04 0.50 12.80
C SER A 164 -8.24 2.01 12.90
N LYS A 165 -9.26 2.45 13.64
CA LYS A 165 -9.47 3.89 13.90
C LYS A 165 -8.29 4.52 14.62
N GLY A 166 -7.91 5.72 14.19
CA GLY A 166 -6.80 6.46 14.79
C GLY A 166 -5.90 7.14 13.77
N GLU A 167 -4.78 7.64 14.25
CA GLU A 167 -3.70 8.18 13.41
C GLU A 167 -2.60 7.12 13.27
N HIS A 168 -2.26 6.81 12.04
CA HIS A 168 -1.17 5.91 11.66
C HIS A 168 -0.09 6.73 10.93
N ARG A 169 1.16 6.40 11.17
CA ARG A 169 2.33 7.06 10.57
C ARG A 169 3.15 6.02 9.83
N PHE A 170 3.43 6.29 8.58
CA PHE A 170 4.30 5.46 7.75
C PHE A 170 5.50 6.27 7.30
N GLN A 171 6.66 5.65 7.27
CA GLN A 171 7.87 6.26 6.71
C GLN A 171 8.69 5.26 5.91
N CYS A 172 9.55 5.76 5.03
CA CYS A 172 10.61 4.97 4.45
C CYS A 172 11.74 4.81 5.46
N CYS A 173 12.17 3.57 5.74
CA CYS A 173 13.31 3.32 6.62
C CYS A 173 14.68 3.55 5.95
N ILE A 174 14.70 3.81 4.64
CA ILE A 174 15.91 4.21 3.89
C ILE A 174 16.00 5.74 3.86
N HIS A 175 14.92 6.40 3.44
CA HIS A 175 14.79 7.84 3.25
C HIS A 175 13.75 8.37 4.25
N PRO A 176 14.12 8.65 5.51
CA PRO A 176 13.17 8.83 6.60
C PRO A 176 12.35 10.13 6.54
N TRP A 177 12.63 10.99 5.58
CA TRP A 177 11.80 12.17 5.29
C TRP A 177 10.58 11.85 4.42
N MET A 178 10.57 10.71 3.69
CA MET A 178 9.39 10.22 2.98
C MET A 178 8.38 9.69 4.01
N ARG A 179 7.32 10.43 4.25
CA ARG A 179 6.41 10.25 5.40
C ARG A 179 4.95 10.38 4.98
N VAL A 180 4.10 9.51 5.50
CA VAL A 180 2.64 9.56 5.31
C VAL A 180 1.94 9.53 6.66
N LYS A 181 0.93 10.39 6.83
CA LYS A 181 -0.05 10.31 7.92
C LYS A 181 -1.37 9.79 7.41
N VAL A 182 -1.90 8.75 8.04
CA VAL A 182 -3.20 8.17 7.71
C VAL A 182 -4.15 8.39 8.88
N GLU A 183 -5.19 9.18 8.66
CA GLU A 183 -6.27 9.42 9.62
C GLU A 183 -7.44 8.48 9.31
N VAL A 184 -7.70 7.52 10.20
CA VAL A 184 -8.80 6.55 10.07
C VAL A 184 -9.98 6.95 10.97
N LYS A 185 -11.16 7.10 10.37
CA LYS A 185 -12.40 7.54 11.03
C LYS A 185 -13.42 6.40 11.17
#